data_5e69b95f437ae917bc1db10d414aacf0
#
_entry.id   5e69b95f437ae917bc1db10d414aacf0
#
_cell.length_a   1.000
_cell.length_b   1.000
_cell.length_c   1.000
_cell.angle_alpha   90.00
_cell.angle_beta   90.00
_cell.angle_gamma   90.00
#
_symmetry.space_group_name_H-M   'P 1'
#
loop_
_entity.id
_entity.type
_entity.pdbx_description
1 polymer ?
#
loop_
_entity_poly.entity_id
_entity_poly.type
_entity_poly.pdbx_seq_one_letter_code
_entity_poly.pdbx_strand_id
1 'polypeptide(L)'
;MDDPIIQRIERFRCSRGALFAERRNRGYTLYRSQSAAPVARLRPAGPADSFEVLYWSLWKNRWASTGPFGRTVVSIDDALRFIAYEDIFWVMT
;
A
#
# COMPACT_ATOMS: atom_id res chain seq x y z
N MET A 1 -14.18 11.39 -11.62
CA MET A 1 -13.05 11.10 -12.50
C MET A 1 -12.23 9.98 -11.87
N ASP A 2 -11.93 8.97 -12.65
CA ASP A 2 -11.28 7.79 -12.12
C ASP A 2 -9.77 8.02 -11.96
N ASP A 3 -9.27 7.60 -10.82
CA ASP A 3 -7.82 7.66 -10.55
C ASP A 3 -7.18 6.38 -11.07
N PRO A 4 -6.22 6.47 -12.03
CA PRO A 4 -5.60 5.26 -12.58
C PRO A 4 -4.88 4.41 -11.53
N ILE A 5 -4.33 5.04 -10.50
CA ILE A 5 -3.64 4.31 -9.44
C ILE A 5 -4.65 3.51 -8.61
N ILE A 6 -5.75 4.11 -8.24
CA ILE A 6 -6.82 3.40 -7.52
C ILE A 6 -7.35 2.26 -8.38
N GLN A 7 -7.58 2.49 -9.67
CA GLN A 7 -8.03 1.43 -10.57
C GLN A 7 -7.04 0.27 -10.62
N ARG A 8 -5.75 0.57 -10.68
CA ARG A 8 -4.72 -0.46 -10.72
C ARG A 8 -4.71 -1.28 -9.43
N ILE A 9 -4.84 -0.61 -8.29
CA ILE A 9 -4.91 -1.27 -6.99
C ILE A 9 -6.13 -2.20 -6.92
N GLU A 10 -7.28 -1.72 -7.37
CA GLU A 10 -8.53 -2.47 -7.28
C GLU A 10 -8.59 -3.63 -8.25
N ARG A 11 -7.79 -3.63 -9.30
CA ARG A 11 -7.67 -4.77 -10.22
C ARG A 11 -6.70 -5.83 -9.72
N PHE A 12 -5.86 -5.49 -8.77
CA PHE A 12 -4.85 -6.42 -8.27
C PHE A 12 -5.51 -7.53 -7.46
N ARG A 13 -5.06 -8.75 -7.70
CA ARG A 13 -5.53 -9.93 -6.96
C ARG A 13 -4.34 -10.73 -6.48
N CYS A 14 -4.43 -11.24 -5.26
CA CYS A 14 -3.41 -12.09 -4.69
C CYS A 14 -4.09 -13.14 -3.79
N SER A 15 -3.30 -14.01 -3.21
CA SER A 15 -3.83 -15.07 -2.33
C SER A 15 -4.56 -14.51 -1.10
N ARG A 16 -4.32 -13.26 -0.76
CA ARG A 16 -4.95 -12.61 0.40
C ARG A 16 -6.25 -11.90 0.05
N GLY A 17 -6.65 -11.92 -1.22
CA GLY A 17 -7.90 -11.34 -1.67
C GLY A 17 -7.73 -10.02 -2.41
N ALA A 18 -8.83 -9.30 -2.55
CA ALA A 18 -8.86 -8.03 -3.27
C ALA A 18 -8.58 -6.86 -2.32
N LEU A 19 -8.18 -5.76 -2.92
CA LEU A 19 -7.91 -4.51 -2.21
C LEU A 19 -8.77 -3.39 -2.77
N PHE A 20 -9.06 -2.40 -1.94
CA PHE A 20 -9.55 -1.11 -2.42
C PHE A 20 -8.70 0.01 -1.81
N ALA A 21 -8.78 1.19 -2.38
CA ALA A 21 -7.93 2.29 -1.94
C ALA A 21 -8.70 3.59 -1.86
N GLU A 22 -8.28 4.44 -0.93
CA GLU A 22 -8.77 5.81 -0.82
C GLU A 22 -7.60 6.77 -0.97
N ARG A 23 -7.82 7.86 -1.71
CA ARG A 23 -6.83 8.91 -1.82
C ARG A 23 -6.96 9.83 -0.60
N ARG A 24 -5.87 9.96 0.17
CA ARG A 24 -5.83 10.76 1.40
C ARG A 24 -4.46 11.37 1.62
N ASN A 25 -4.42 12.62 2.03
CA ASN A 25 -3.17 13.27 2.47
C ASN A 25 -2.04 13.06 1.47
N ARG A 26 -2.32 13.29 0.18
CA ARG A 26 -1.36 13.16 -0.92
C ARG A 26 -0.83 11.74 -1.12
N GLY A 27 -1.60 10.76 -0.72
CA GLY A 27 -1.22 9.38 -0.89
C GLY A 27 -2.43 8.50 -1.02
N TYR A 28 -2.20 7.19 -0.98
CA TYR A 28 -3.25 6.19 -1.11
C TYR A 28 -3.19 5.25 0.07
N THR A 29 -4.30 5.08 0.76
CA THR A 29 -4.43 4.07 1.81
C THR A 29 -5.15 2.87 1.23
N LEU A 30 -4.52 1.70 1.35
CA LEU A 30 -5.05 0.45 0.81
C LEU A 30 -5.71 -0.34 1.92
N TYR A 31 -6.87 -0.91 1.61
CA TYR A 31 -7.66 -1.69 2.54
C TYR A 31 -7.96 -3.05 1.94
N ARG A 32 -8.05 -4.06 2.78
CA ARG A 32 -8.53 -5.37 2.35
C ARG A 32 -10.04 -5.29 2.13
N SER A 33 -10.49 -5.67 0.93
CA SER A 33 -11.91 -5.55 0.58
C SER A 33 -12.82 -6.33 1.51
N GLN A 34 -12.37 -7.49 1.93
CA GLN A 34 -13.16 -8.41 2.73
C GLN A 34 -13.46 -7.88 4.14
N SER A 35 -12.51 -7.19 4.75
CA SER A 35 -12.63 -6.75 6.15
C SER A 35 -12.57 -5.24 6.32
N ALA A 36 -12.23 -4.51 5.26
CA ALA A 36 -11.97 -3.07 5.31
C ALA A 36 -10.82 -2.70 6.25
N ALA A 37 -9.97 -3.67 6.62
CA ALA A 37 -8.81 -3.40 7.46
C ALA A 37 -7.71 -2.75 6.64
N PRO A 38 -7.00 -1.75 7.20
CA PRO A 38 -5.89 -1.11 6.48
C PRO A 38 -4.73 -2.09 6.27
N VAL A 39 -4.18 -2.08 5.06
CA VAL A 39 -3.10 -2.98 4.67
C VAL A 39 -1.80 -2.21 4.50
N ALA A 40 -1.83 -1.15 3.73
CA ALA A 40 -0.62 -0.41 3.38
C ALA A 40 -0.98 1.01 2.99
N ARG A 41 0.04 1.85 2.90
CA ARG A 41 -0.09 3.20 2.38
C ARG A 41 0.96 3.41 1.31
N LEU A 42 0.56 4.02 0.21
CA LEU A 42 1.46 4.40 -0.87
C LEU A 42 1.52 5.91 -0.95
N ARG A 43 2.73 6.46 -0.93
CA ARG A 43 2.94 7.90 -1.03
C ARG A 43 3.77 8.18 -2.28
N PRO A 44 3.28 9.03 -3.21
CA PRO A 44 4.09 9.39 -4.37
C PRO A 44 5.45 9.94 -3.92
N ALA A 45 6.52 9.45 -4.55
CA ALA A 45 7.87 9.83 -4.15
C ALA A 45 8.79 9.83 -5.38
N GLY A 46 9.44 10.96 -5.64
CA GLY A 46 10.37 11.08 -6.75
C GLY A 46 9.69 11.12 -8.11
N PRO A 47 10.26 10.45 -9.11
CA PRO A 47 9.71 10.48 -10.47
C PRO A 47 8.30 9.93 -10.54
N ALA A 48 7.60 10.28 -11.65
CA ALA A 48 6.27 9.73 -11.90
C ALA A 48 6.29 8.21 -11.79
N ASP A 49 5.22 7.63 -11.26
CA ASP A 49 5.05 6.19 -11.08
C ASP A 49 5.91 5.57 -10.00
N SER A 50 6.55 6.38 -9.15
CA SER A 50 7.28 5.88 -7.99
C SER A 50 6.52 6.17 -6.71
N PHE A 51 6.47 5.18 -5.83
CA PHE A 51 5.74 5.27 -4.58
C PHE A 51 6.58 4.76 -3.42
N GLU A 52 6.53 5.47 -2.32
CA GLU A 52 7.04 4.97 -1.05
C GLU A 52 5.98 4.06 -0.45
N VAL A 53 6.40 2.88 0.00
CA VAL A 53 5.50 1.89 0.60
C VAL A 53 5.62 1.97 2.11
N LEU A 54 4.48 2.13 2.78
CA LEU A 54 4.41 2.27 4.23
C LEU A 54 3.53 1.17 4.80
N TYR A 55 3.86 0.70 6.00
CA TYR A 55 3.02 -0.26 6.73
C TYR A 55 2.51 0.39 8.01
N TRP A 56 1.42 -0.14 8.56
CA TRP A 56 0.92 0.32 9.85
C TRP A 56 1.72 -0.34 10.96
N SER A 57 2.45 0.45 11.71
CA SER A 57 3.23 -0.04 12.84
C SER A 57 2.38 -0.04 14.09
N LEU A 58 2.03 -1.22 14.58
CA LEU A 58 1.31 -1.37 15.84
C LEU A 58 2.13 -0.82 17.00
N TRP A 59 3.43 -0.96 16.89
CA TRP A 59 4.38 -0.51 17.90
C TRP A 59 4.40 1.00 18.04
N LYS A 60 4.46 1.70 16.88
CA LYS A 60 4.51 3.16 16.86
C LYS A 60 3.14 3.80 16.73
N ASN A 61 2.12 3.00 16.47
CA ASN A 61 0.76 3.44 16.22
C ASN A 61 0.69 4.49 15.11
N ARG A 62 1.39 4.22 14.01
CA ARG A 62 1.42 5.11 12.84
C ARG A 62 1.97 4.38 11.61
N TRP A 63 1.82 5.01 10.44
CA TRP A 63 2.43 4.52 9.22
C TRP A 63 3.95 4.69 9.30
N ALA A 64 4.67 3.66 8.87
CA ALA A 64 6.13 3.63 8.98
C ALA A 64 6.76 3.10 7.69
N SER A 65 8.01 3.49 7.45
CA SER A 65 8.79 3.04 6.31
C SER A 65 9.13 1.56 6.42
N THR A 66 9.22 0.88 5.28
CA THR A 66 9.40 -0.58 5.22
C THR A 66 10.83 -1.02 5.02
N GLY A 67 11.73 -0.14 4.60
CA GLY A 67 13.09 -0.53 4.32
C GLY A 67 14.00 -0.50 5.55
N PRO A 68 15.00 -1.40 5.63
CA PRO A 68 15.94 -1.39 6.75
C PRO A 68 16.85 -0.16 6.76
N PHE A 69 17.02 0.48 5.61
CA PHE A 69 17.83 1.68 5.47
C PHE A 69 17.00 2.90 5.09
N GLY A 70 15.72 2.91 5.46
CA GLY A 70 14.83 4.02 5.17
C GLY A 70 13.66 3.60 4.30
N ARG A 71 13.44 4.32 3.20
CA ARG A 71 12.23 4.16 2.40
C ARG A 71 12.36 3.11 1.31
N THR A 72 11.29 2.37 1.08
CA THR A 72 11.14 1.53 -0.10
C THR A 72 10.36 2.32 -1.14
N VAL A 73 11.01 2.70 -2.23
CA VAL A 73 10.41 3.49 -3.30
C VAL A 73 10.44 2.65 -4.59
N VAL A 74 9.27 2.31 -5.10
CA VAL A 74 9.13 1.40 -6.24
C VAL A 74 7.94 1.81 -7.09
N SER A 75 7.80 1.19 -8.27
CA SER A 75 6.64 1.37 -9.13
C SER A 75 5.38 0.84 -8.47
N ILE A 76 4.20 1.23 -9.00
CA ILE A 76 2.92 0.71 -8.46
C ILE A 76 2.85 -0.81 -8.55
N ASP A 77 3.30 -1.40 -9.65
CA ASP A 77 3.24 -2.84 -9.81
C ASP A 77 4.17 -3.56 -8.83
N ASP A 78 5.37 -3.05 -8.65
CA ASP A 78 6.30 -3.61 -7.68
C ASP A 78 5.82 -3.41 -6.25
N ALA A 79 5.18 -2.27 -5.97
CA ALA A 79 4.60 -2.01 -4.66
C ALA A 79 3.52 -3.02 -4.33
N LEU A 80 2.64 -3.31 -5.28
CA LEU A 80 1.55 -4.27 -5.06
C LEU A 80 2.09 -5.68 -4.83
N ARG A 81 3.11 -6.09 -5.60
CA ARG A 81 3.75 -7.39 -5.40
C ARG A 81 4.43 -7.48 -4.03
N PHE A 82 5.11 -6.44 -3.64
CA PHE A 82 5.77 -6.36 -2.34
C PHE A 82 4.75 -6.48 -1.21
N ILE A 83 3.66 -5.72 -1.29
CA ILE A 83 2.60 -5.76 -0.30
C ILE A 83 1.97 -7.16 -0.22
N ALA A 84 1.70 -7.78 -1.37
CA ALA A 84 1.09 -9.11 -1.40
C ALA A 84 1.98 -10.18 -0.77
N TYR A 85 3.28 -10.03 -0.90
CA TYR A 85 4.24 -11.03 -0.47
C TYR A 85 4.60 -10.93 1.02
N GLU A 86 4.63 -9.73 1.59
CA GLU A 86 5.14 -9.52 2.94
C GLU A 86 4.02 -9.55 3.98
N ASP A 87 4.17 -10.41 4.98
CA ASP A 87 3.16 -10.60 6.03
C ASP A 87 2.94 -9.34 6.87
N ILE A 88 3.93 -8.46 6.96
CA ILE A 88 3.85 -7.28 7.81
C ILE A 88 2.68 -6.36 7.46
N PHE A 89 2.23 -6.39 6.20
CA PHE A 89 1.09 -5.57 5.77
C PHE A 89 -0.25 -6.15 6.20
N TRP A 90 -0.29 -7.40 6.62
CA TRP A 90 -1.54 -8.12 6.83
C TRP A 90 -1.83 -8.42 8.29
N VAL A 91 -1.04 -7.86 9.21
CA VAL A 91 -1.20 -8.14 10.65
C VAL A 91 -2.52 -7.62 11.21
N MET A 92 -3.10 -6.59 10.60
CA MET A 92 -4.38 -6.02 11.03
C MET A 92 -5.58 -6.71 10.40
N THR A 93 -5.34 -7.57 9.45
CA THR A 93 -6.41 -8.20 8.69
C THR A 93 -6.73 -9.58 9.23
#